data_2b56243541c410d23dd27c461f2c6f3e
#
_entry.id   2b56243541c410d23dd27c461f2c6f3e
#
_cell.length_a   1.000
_cell.length_b   1.000
_cell.length_c   1.000
_cell.angle_alpha   90.00
_cell.angle_beta   90.00
_cell.angle_gamma   90.00
#
_symmetry.space_group_name_H-M   'P 1'
#
loop_
_entity.id
_entity.type
_entity.pdbx_description
1 polymer ?
#
loop_
_entity_poly.entity_id
_entity_poly.type
_entity_poly.pdbx_seq_one_letter_code
_entity_poly.pdbx_strand_id
1 'polypeptide(L)'
;VSRGLGDVYKRQDMINIIDKKDCCGCRACEVQCPVNCIKMKADNEGFWYPEIMIQECVRCGMCEKVCPILNKTSKTGKTETLGILAKDDNIRKNSSSGGVFSLIAQHVLEQGGIVFGASFDENMMVHHIGVESSEGLEKLRGSKYLQSNTENTYTEAQEELKKGRLVLYSGTACQIEALKNVLGREYENLITIDILCHGVPSPKLWKKYLDYQEKQAGSAVRKISFRDKSKGWRLFSVKLEFDNGKEYCKDLNEDISVSYTHLRAHETLANL
;
A
#
# COMPACT_ATOMS: atom_id res chain seq x y z
N VAL A 1 -10.08 46.03 -27.53
CA VAL A 1 -10.18 45.49 -26.18
C VAL A 1 -9.37 44.19 -26.11
N SER A 2 -8.21 44.25 -25.49
CA SER A 2 -7.36 43.10 -25.25
C SER A 2 -8.08 42.19 -24.27
N ARG A 3 -8.51 41.03 -24.72
CA ARG A 3 -8.96 39.92 -23.84
C ARG A 3 -7.71 39.42 -23.11
N GLY A 4 -7.71 39.61 -21.80
CA GLY A 4 -6.57 39.38 -20.96
C GLY A 4 -6.12 37.91 -20.96
N LEU A 5 -4.82 37.72 -20.94
CA LEU A 5 -4.09 36.44 -20.73
C LEU A 5 -4.39 35.75 -19.37
N GLY A 6 -5.38 36.27 -18.62
CA GLY A 6 -5.79 35.73 -17.31
C GLY A 6 -6.68 34.50 -17.36
N ASP A 7 -7.27 34.16 -18.53
CA ASP A 7 -8.23 33.01 -18.62
C ASP A 7 -7.60 31.69 -19.03
N VAL A 8 -6.30 31.65 -19.34
CA VAL A 8 -5.61 30.42 -19.76
C VAL A 8 -5.22 29.53 -18.57
N TYR A 9 -5.15 30.07 -17.35
CA TYR A 9 -4.72 29.32 -16.16
C TYR A 9 -5.84 28.68 -15.34
N LYS A 10 -7.12 28.83 -15.72
CA LYS A 10 -8.27 28.31 -14.95
C LYS A 10 -8.90 27.02 -15.46
N ARG A 11 -8.26 26.29 -16.38
CA ARG A 11 -8.82 25.04 -16.91
C ARG A 11 -7.79 23.92 -16.94
N GLN A 12 -7.38 23.49 -15.77
CA GLN A 12 -6.72 22.19 -15.63
C GLN A 12 -7.67 21.25 -14.86
N ASP A 13 -8.68 20.74 -15.56
CA ASP A 13 -9.57 19.68 -15.04
C ASP A 13 -8.89 18.28 -15.12
N MET A 14 -7.59 18.24 -14.92
CA MET A 14 -6.76 17.02 -14.92
C MET A 14 -5.86 17.03 -13.71
N ILE A 15 -5.61 15.85 -13.14
CA ILE A 15 -4.73 15.73 -11.97
C ILE A 15 -3.37 16.40 -12.24
N ASN A 16 -3.07 17.42 -11.47
CA ASN A 16 -1.81 18.13 -11.50
C ASN A 16 -1.24 18.23 -10.08
N ILE A 17 -0.30 17.35 -9.77
CA ILE A 17 0.47 17.41 -8.53
C ILE A 17 1.70 18.25 -8.85
N ILE A 18 1.76 19.47 -8.29
CA ILE A 18 2.79 20.47 -8.58
C ILE A 18 4.19 19.91 -8.34
N ASP A 19 4.39 19.23 -7.24
CA ASP A 19 5.65 18.56 -6.94
C ASP A 19 5.43 17.03 -7.01
N LYS A 20 6.16 16.38 -7.92
CA LYS A 20 6.09 14.95 -8.13
C LYS A 20 6.30 14.15 -6.83
N LYS A 21 7.15 14.64 -5.93
CA LYS A 21 7.40 13.99 -4.62
C LYS A 21 6.17 13.91 -3.72
N ASP A 22 5.14 14.73 -3.94
CA ASP A 22 3.91 14.69 -3.15
C ASP A 22 2.96 13.56 -3.60
N CYS A 23 3.14 13.00 -4.80
CA CYS A 23 2.34 11.87 -5.27
C CYS A 23 2.70 10.58 -4.52
N CYS A 24 1.76 10.00 -3.79
CA CYS A 24 1.96 8.75 -3.06
C CYS A 24 1.75 7.47 -3.89
N GLY A 25 1.45 7.59 -5.19
CA GLY A 25 1.25 6.43 -6.07
C GLY A 25 0.05 5.54 -5.71
N CYS A 26 -0.98 6.10 -5.04
CA CYS A 26 -2.12 5.33 -4.52
C CYS A 26 -3.11 4.81 -5.59
N ARG A 27 -2.97 5.21 -6.86
CA ARG A 27 -3.79 4.80 -8.01
C ARG A 27 -5.25 5.24 -7.99
N ALA A 28 -5.72 6.00 -7.02
CA ALA A 28 -7.11 6.46 -6.96
C ALA A 28 -7.54 7.20 -8.24
N CYS A 29 -6.67 8.05 -8.79
CA CYS A 29 -6.92 8.78 -10.03
C CYS A 29 -7.05 7.88 -11.27
N GLU A 30 -6.28 6.79 -11.34
CA GLU A 30 -6.37 5.79 -12.41
C GLU A 30 -7.69 5.02 -12.31
N VAL A 31 -8.00 4.50 -11.10
CA VAL A 31 -9.22 3.71 -10.83
C VAL A 31 -10.49 4.52 -11.08
N GLN A 32 -10.50 5.80 -10.74
CA GLN A 32 -11.68 6.65 -10.87
C GLN A 32 -11.85 7.30 -12.25
N CYS A 33 -10.90 7.10 -13.16
CA CYS A 33 -10.99 7.68 -14.50
C CYS A 33 -12.07 6.98 -15.35
N PRO A 34 -13.19 7.63 -15.71
CA PRO A 34 -14.31 6.99 -16.39
C PRO A 34 -13.98 6.57 -17.84
N VAL A 35 -12.94 7.16 -18.43
CA VAL A 35 -12.48 6.86 -19.80
C VAL A 35 -11.13 6.15 -19.81
N ASN A 36 -10.60 5.74 -18.66
CA ASN A 36 -9.34 5.00 -18.49
C ASN A 36 -8.11 5.68 -19.15
N CYS A 37 -8.12 7.02 -19.26
CA CYS A 37 -7.03 7.79 -19.87
C CYS A 37 -5.85 8.06 -18.92
N ILE A 38 -5.89 7.55 -17.69
CA ILE A 38 -4.81 7.65 -16.72
C ILE A 38 -4.22 6.26 -16.50
N LYS A 39 -2.90 6.15 -16.62
CA LYS A 39 -2.17 4.91 -16.33
C LYS A 39 -0.99 5.20 -15.40
N MET A 40 -0.81 4.35 -14.39
CA MET A 40 0.35 4.45 -13.53
C MET A 40 1.57 3.90 -14.25
N LYS A 41 2.61 4.73 -14.42
CA LYS A 41 3.90 4.34 -14.99
C LYS A 41 5.03 4.51 -14.00
N ALA A 42 5.98 3.58 -14.05
CA ALA A 42 7.19 3.67 -13.26
C ALA A 42 8.13 4.71 -13.86
N ASP A 43 8.71 5.55 -13.00
CA ASP A 43 9.77 6.46 -13.39
C ASP A 43 11.16 5.78 -13.41
N ASN A 44 12.22 6.57 -13.60
CA ASN A 44 13.59 6.05 -13.64
C ASN A 44 14.04 5.40 -12.32
N GLU A 45 13.48 5.81 -11.19
CA GLU A 45 13.75 5.24 -9.88
C GLU A 45 12.84 4.05 -9.55
N GLY A 46 11.76 3.87 -10.36
CA GLY A 46 10.82 2.76 -10.26
C GLY A 46 9.62 3.04 -9.37
N PHE A 47 9.36 4.29 -9.01
CA PHE A 47 8.11 4.71 -8.38
C PHE A 47 7.01 4.93 -9.41
N TRP A 48 5.78 4.60 -9.06
CA TRP A 48 4.63 4.77 -9.96
C TRP A 48 4.00 6.16 -9.85
N TYR A 49 3.79 6.76 -11.02
CA TYR A 49 3.14 8.07 -11.18
C TYR A 49 2.06 8.01 -12.25
N PRO A 50 1.00 8.83 -12.16
CA PRO A 50 -0.03 8.89 -13.18
C PRO A 50 0.51 9.55 -14.45
N GLU A 51 0.37 8.86 -15.58
CA GLU A 51 0.54 9.40 -16.93
C GLU A 51 -0.82 9.53 -17.58
N ILE A 52 -1.09 10.69 -18.18
CA ILE A 52 -2.40 11.03 -18.74
C ILE A 52 -2.34 11.05 -20.24
N MET A 53 -3.18 10.27 -20.90
CA MET A 53 -3.43 10.33 -22.34
C MET A 53 -4.37 11.49 -22.65
N ILE A 54 -3.78 12.68 -22.87
CA ILE A 54 -4.50 13.98 -22.93
C ILE A 54 -5.59 13.97 -24.03
N GLN A 55 -5.34 13.29 -25.13
CA GLN A 55 -6.29 13.20 -26.27
C GLN A 55 -7.57 12.43 -25.90
N GLU A 56 -7.51 11.53 -24.95
CA GLU A 56 -8.63 10.72 -24.49
C GLU A 56 -9.34 11.34 -23.26
N CYS A 57 -8.75 12.36 -22.68
CA CYS A 57 -9.25 12.97 -21.44
C CYS A 57 -10.49 13.84 -21.70
N VAL A 58 -11.60 13.50 -21.07
CA VAL A 58 -12.86 14.27 -21.12
C VAL A 58 -12.92 15.42 -20.12
N ARG A 59 -11.86 15.69 -19.38
CA ARG A 59 -11.70 16.79 -18.41
C ARG A 59 -12.81 16.84 -17.35
N CYS A 60 -13.21 15.70 -16.82
CA CYS A 60 -14.29 15.62 -15.83
C CYS A 60 -13.87 15.96 -14.40
N GLY A 61 -12.58 16.17 -14.10
CA GLY A 61 -12.05 16.49 -12.76
C GLY A 61 -12.10 15.35 -11.73
N MET A 62 -12.57 14.16 -12.09
CA MET A 62 -12.73 13.05 -11.13
C MET A 62 -11.39 12.62 -10.50
N CYS A 63 -10.30 12.65 -11.27
CA CYS A 63 -8.97 12.31 -10.79
C CYS A 63 -8.45 13.28 -9.71
N GLU A 64 -8.75 14.57 -9.83
CA GLU A 64 -8.41 15.56 -8.79
C GLU A 64 -9.26 15.35 -7.54
N LYS A 65 -10.56 15.09 -7.73
CA LYS A 65 -11.52 14.91 -6.64
C LYS A 65 -11.16 13.75 -5.72
N VAL A 66 -10.60 12.66 -6.25
CA VAL A 66 -10.25 11.47 -5.45
C VAL A 66 -8.81 11.49 -4.92
N CYS A 67 -8.00 12.46 -5.35
CA CYS A 67 -6.60 12.51 -4.94
C CYS A 67 -6.45 12.90 -3.45
N PRO A 68 -5.86 12.05 -2.60
CA PRO A 68 -5.69 12.35 -1.17
C PRO A 68 -4.68 13.48 -0.91
N ILE A 69 -3.84 13.79 -1.88
CA ILE A 69 -2.86 14.89 -1.78
C ILE A 69 -3.51 16.24 -2.04
N LEU A 70 -4.41 16.30 -3.05
CA LEU A 70 -5.13 17.53 -3.41
C LEU A 70 -6.32 17.79 -2.48
N ASN A 71 -6.91 16.74 -1.91
CA ASN A 71 -8.09 16.83 -1.05
C ASN A 71 -7.77 16.28 0.35
N LYS A 72 -6.91 17.00 1.07
CA LYS A 72 -6.59 16.68 2.47
C LYS A 72 -7.79 16.98 3.35
N THR A 73 -8.38 15.94 3.95
CA THR A 73 -9.41 16.09 4.97
C THR A 73 -8.75 16.28 6.34
N SER A 74 -8.99 17.43 6.96
CA SER A 74 -8.61 17.63 8.37
C SER A 74 -9.63 16.92 9.26
N LYS A 75 -9.24 15.82 9.88
CA LYS A 75 -10.07 15.16 10.88
C LYS A 75 -9.91 15.85 12.22
N THR A 76 -10.99 16.48 12.70
CA THR A 76 -11.10 16.95 14.06
C THR A 76 -11.83 15.88 14.86
N GLY A 77 -11.13 15.15 15.71
CA GLY A 77 -11.71 14.12 16.59
C GLY A 77 -10.80 13.84 17.76
N LYS A 78 -11.38 13.36 18.87
CA LYS A 78 -10.59 12.83 19.97
C LYS A 78 -10.00 11.49 19.55
N THR A 79 -8.68 11.36 19.64
CA THR A 79 -7.99 10.10 19.44
C THR A 79 -7.87 9.38 20.77
N GLU A 80 -8.37 8.14 20.82
CA GLU A 80 -8.13 7.23 21.94
C GLU A 80 -6.89 6.39 21.63
N THR A 81 -6.01 6.25 22.60
CA THR A 81 -4.78 5.45 22.47
C THR A 81 -4.86 4.24 23.37
N LEU A 82 -4.79 3.04 22.76
CA LEU A 82 -4.88 1.76 23.45
C LEU A 82 -3.64 0.91 23.16
N GLY A 83 -3.07 0.30 24.20
CA GLY A 83 -2.07 -0.75 24.08
C GLY A 83 -2.77 -2.11 24.01
N ILE A 84 -2.80 -2.75 22.83
CA ILE A 84 -3.52 -4.01 22.62
C ILE A 84 -2.56 -5.09 22.12
N LEU A 85 -2.74 -6.31 22.63
CA LEU A 85 -2.06 -7.50 22.14
C LEU A 85 -3.00 -8.72 22.16
N ALA A 86 -2.84 -9.60 21.19
CA ALA A 86 -3.56 -10.87 21.13
C ALA A 86 -3.17 -11.75 22.34
N LYS A 87 -4.17 -12.35 23.00
CA LYS A 87 -3.93 -13.32 24.08
C LYS A 87 -3.32 -14.63 23.55
N ASP A 88 -3.72 -15.02 22.33
CA ASP A 88 -3.17 -16.19 21.66
C ASP A 88 -1.74 -15.92 21.19
N ASP A 89 -0.81 -16.72 21.70
CA ASP A 89 0.62 -16.63 21.39
C ASP A 89 0.92 -16.95 19.92
N ASN A 90 0.15 -17.81 19.28
CA ASN A 90 0.37 -18.17 17.87
C ASN A 90 0.00 -16.99 16.97
N ILE A 91 -1.14 -16.34 17.24
CA ILE A 91 -1.54 -15.11 16.51
C ILE A 91 -0.46 -14.06 16.70
N ARG A 92 0.02 -13.85 17.92
CA ARG A 92 1.02 -12.84 18.24
C ARG A 92 2.38 -13.14 17.59
N LYS A 93 2.83 -14.39 17.59
CA LYS A 93 4.09 -14.81 16.94
C LYS A 93 4.06 -14.61 15.44
N ASN A 94 2.94 -14.91 14.78
CA ASN A 94 2.76 -14.80 13.34
C ASN A 94 2.38 -13.38 12.87
N SER A 95 2.27 -12.42 13.78
CA SER A 95 1.95 -11.02 13.48
C SER A 95 3.20 -10.15 13.59
N SER A 96 3.24 -9.04 12.84
CA SER A 96 4.34 -8.06 12.93
C SER A 96 4.41 -7.35 14.27
N SER A 97 3.25 -7.16 14.93
CA SER A 97 3.07 -6.47 16.20
C SER A 97 2.14 -7.26 17.12
N GLY A 98 1.26 -6.60 17.88
CA GLY A 98 0.38 -7.25 18.86
C GLY A 98 -0.69 -8.20 18.32
N GLY A 99 -0.88 -8.30 17.01
CA GLY A 99 -1.83 -9.24 16.39
C GLY A 99 -3.24 -8.69 16.18
N VAL A 100 -3.47 -7.41 16.42
CA VAL A 100 -4.81 -6.78 16.31
C VAL A 100 -5.40 -6.92 14.93
N PHE A 101 -4.60 -6.71 13.86
CA PHE A 101 -5.03 -6.94 12.49
C PHE A 101 -5.62 -8.34 12.31
N SER A 102 -4.91 -9.37 12.78
CA SER A 102 -5.37 -10.76 12.65
C SER A 102 -6.68 -11.01 13.38
N LEU A 103 -6.87 -10.45 14.58
CA LEU A 103 -8.11 -10.60 15.36
C LEU A 103 -9.31 -9.94 14.67
N ILE A 104 -9.13 -8.70 14.18
CA ILE A 104 -10.21 -8.00 13.47
C ILE A 104 -10.52 -8.71 12.15
N ALA A 105 -9.50 -9.13 11.40
CA ALA A 105 -9.67 -9.85 10.14
C ALA A 105 -10.40 -11.18 10.32
N GLN A 106 -10.05 -11.98 11.34
CA GLN A 106 -10.75 -13.22 11.66
C GLN A 106 -12.23 -12.96 11.97
N HIS A 107 -12.53 -11.94 12.79
CA HIS A 107 -13.90 -11.56 13.10
C HIS A 107 -14.71 -11.17 11.85
N VAL A 108 -14.11 -10.44 10.92
CA VAL A 108 -14.76 -10.08 9.64
C VAL A 108 -15.04 -11.34 8.79
N LEU A 109 -14.07 -12.24 8.69
CA LEU A 109 -14.23 -13.49 7.94
C LEU A 109 -15.29 -14.42 8.55
N GLU A 110 -15.35 -14.53 9.89
CA GLU A 110 -16.39 -15.30 10.61
C GLU A 110 -17.81 -14.79 10.34
N GLN A 111 -17.96 -13.51 10.00
CA GLN A 111 -19.24 -12.92 9.60
C GLN A 111 -19.51 -13.00 8.10
N GLY A 112 -18.75 -13.79 7.33
CA GLY A 112 -18.88 -13.90 5.88
C GLY A 112 -18.42 -12.66 5.12
N GLY A 113 -17.63 -11.80 5.78
CA GLY A 113 -17.03 -10.61 5.20
C GLY A 113 -15.83 -10.90 4.30
N ILE A 114 -15.19 -9.85 3.83
CA ILE A 114 -13.97 -9.90 3.02
C ILE A 114 -12.90 -8.98 3.60
N VAL A 115 -11.65 -9.39 3.51
CA VAL A 115 -10.50 -8.65 4.03
C VAL A 115 -9.56 -8.30 2.90
N PHE A 116 -9.32 -6.99 2.69
CA PHE A 116 -8.34 -6.49 1.74
C PHE A 116 -7.05 -6.09 2.45
N GLY A 117 -5.91 -6.43 1.86
CA GLY A 117 -4.61 -6.07 2.38
C GLY A 117 -3.46 -6.44 1.46
N ALA A 118 -2.26 -6.03 1.84
CA ALA A 118 -1.05 -6.26 1.05
C ALA A 118 -0.59 -7.72 1.12
N SER A 119 -0.25 -8.29 -0.03
CA SER A 119 0.29 -9.64 -0.20
C SER A 119 1.49 -9.63 -1.13
N PHE A 120 2.38 -10.61 -1.02
CA PHE A 120 3.36 -10.90 -2.06
C PHE A 120 2.72 -11.72 -3.18
N ASP A 121 3.10 -11.41 -4.42
CA ASP A 121 2.83 -12.25 -5.57
C ASP A 121 3.95 -13.31 -5.76
N GLU A 122 3.85 -14.09 -6.83
CA GLU A 122 4.82 -15.11 -7.21
C GLU A 122 6.23 -14.57 -7.54
N ASN A 123 6.32 -13.28 -7.89
CA ASN A 123 7.58 -12.57 -8.14
C ASN A 123 8.08 -11.80 -6.91
N MET A 124 7.51 -12.06 -5.74
CA MET A 124 7.81 -11.34 -4.48
C MET A 124 7.60 -9.83 -4.58
N MET A 125 6.71 -9.37 -5.46
CA MET A 125 6.23 -8.00 -5.52
C MET A 125 4.98 -7.84 -4.65
N VAL A 126 4.73 -6.64 -4.14
CA VAL A 126 3.60 -6.41 -3.23
C VAL A 126 2.42 -5.79 -3.96
N HIS A 127 1.26 -6.42 -3.82
CA HIS A 127 -0.01 -5.90 -4.29
C HIS A 127 -1.11 -6.12 -3.24
N HIS A 128 -2.23 -5.40 -3.37
CA HIS A 128 -3.40 -5.65 -2.53
C HIS A 128 -4.27 -6.74 -3.14
N ILE A 129 -4.82 -7.59 -2.28
CA ILE A 129 -5.79 -8.61 -2.64
C ILE A 129 -6.93 -8.65 -1.63
N GLY A 130 -8.11 -9.11 -2.06
CA GLY A 130 -9.21 -9.50 -1.19
C GLY A 130 -9.13 -10.98 -0.83
N VAL A 131 -9.39 -11.33 0.42
CA VAL A 131 -9.43 -12.73 0.90
C VAL A 131 -10.69 -12.98 1.72
N GLU A 132 -11.21 -14.21 1.62
CA GLU A 132 -12.46 -14.64 2.24
C GLU A 132 -12.30 -15.85 3.17
N SER A 133 -11.06 -16.31 3.35
CA SER A 133 -10.76 -17.48 4.17
C SER A 133 -9.58 -17.26 5.12
N SER A 134 -9.48 -18.10 6.13
CA SER A 134 -8.34 -18.08 7.07
C SER A 134 -7.02 -18.38 6.36
N GLU A 135 -7.00 -19.28 5.37
CA GLU A 135 -5.82 -19.58 4.57
C GLU A 135 -5.39 -18.36 3.73
N GLY A 136 -6.36 -17.64 3.16
CA GLY A 136 -6.12 -16.37 2.47
C GLY A 136 -5.54 -15.30 3.38
N LEU A 137 -6.01 -15.23 4.64
CA LEU A 137 -5.53 -14.28 5.63
C LEU A 137 -4.03 -14.43 5.93
N GLU A 138 -3.47 -15.63 5.86
CA GLU A 138 -2.04 -15.85 6.06
C GLU A 138 -1.18 -15.05 5.07
N LYS A 139 -1.66 -14.84 3.84
CA LYS A 139 -0.97 -14.03 2.81
C LYS A 139 -0.89 -12.55 3.18
N LEU A 140 -1.88 -12.06 3.93
CA LEU A 140 -1.96 -10.67 4.35
C LEU A 140 -1.14 -10.38 5.62
N ARG A 141 -0.84 -11.40 6.42
CA ARG A 141 -0.07 -11.25 7.66
C ARG A 141 1.38 -10.83 7.38
N GLY A 142 1.96 -10.18 8.34
CA GLY A 142 3.35 -9.71 8.26
C GLY A 142 3.51 -8.38 7.52
N SER A 143 4.47 -7.58 7.96
CA SER A 143 4.81 -6.31 7.31
C SER A 143 5.49 -6.57 5.97
N LYS A 144 5.18 -5.73 5.00
CA LYS A 144 5.78 -5.72 3.67
C LYS A 144 6.29 -4.31 3.41
N TYR A 145 7.60 -4.12 3.58
CA TYR A 145 8.24 -2.79 3.48
C TYR A 145 8.55 -2.47 2.02
N LEU A 146 7.51 -2.31 1.21
CA LEU A 146 7.58 -2.08 -0.22
C LEU A 146 6.31 -1.35 -0.68
N GLN A 147 6.43 -0.53 -1.74
CA GLN A 147 5.26 0.08 -2.37
C GLN A 147 4.32 -1.01 -2.89
N SER A 148 3.09 -1.01 -2.39
CA SER A 148 2.07 -1.98 -2.79
C SER A 148 1.22 -1.44 -3.94
N ASN A 149 1.00 -2.26 -4.95
CA ASN A 149 0.07 -1.99 -6.02
C ASN A 149 -1.37 -2.30 -5.56
N THR A 150 -2.23 -1.30 -5.50
CA THR A 150 -3.64 -1.48 -5.07
C THR A 150 -4.55 -1.99 -6.18
N GLU A 151 -4.12 -1.91 -7.45
CA GLU A 151 -4.89 -2.38 -8.62
C GLU A 151 -6.35 -1.92 -8.58
N ASN A 152 -7.29 -2.83 -8.70
CA ASN A 152 -8.72 -2.56 -8.69
C ASN A 152 -9.38 -2.74 -7.31
N THR A 153 -8.61 -3.01 -6.25
CA THR A 153 -9.17 -3.38 -4.94
C THR A 153 -10.06 -2.30 -4.31
N TYR A 154 -9.93 -1.03 -4.70
CA TYR A 154 -10.87 0.00 -4.27
C TYR A 154 -12.26 -0.20 -4.87
N THR A 155 -12.34 -0.56 -6.16
CA THR A 155 -13.60 -0.86 -6.84
C THR A 155 -14.21 -2.16 -6.31
N GLU A 156 -13.39 -3.20 -6.14
CA GLU A 156 -13.82 -4.48 -5.56
C GLU A 156 -14.39 -4.29 -4.15
N ALA A 157 -13.71 -3.54 -3.29
CA ALA A 157 -14.21 -3.19 -1.96
C ALA A 157 -15.55 -2.44 -2.04
N GLN A 158 -15.70 -1.49 -2.97
CA GLN A 158 -16.95 -0.77 -3.17
C GLN A 158 -18.09 -1.70 -3.59
N GLU A 159 -17.83 -2.65 -4.46
CA GLU A 159 -18.82 -3.64 -4.90
C GLU A 159 -19.30 -4.52 -3.74
N GLU A 160 -18.38 -5.02 -2.91
CA GLU A 160 -18.71 -5.83 -1.75
C GLU A 160 -19.50 -5.04 -0.69
N LEU A 161 -19.13 -3.79 -0.46
CA LEU A 161 -19.88 -2.88 0.42
C LEU A 161 -21.31 -2.64 -0.07
N LYS A 162 -21.50 -2.46 -1.39
CA LYS A 162 -22.84 -2.30 -1.99
C LYS A 162 -23.71 -3.56 -1.87
N LYS A 163 -23.09 -4.74 -1.83
CA LYS A 163 -23.79 -6.02 -1.55
C LYS A 163 -24.17 -6.20 -0.08
N GLY A 164 -23.77 -5.26 0.79
CA GLY A 164 -24.02 -5.31 2.24
C GLY A 164 -23.03 -6.18 3.01
N ARG A 165 -21.95 -6.66 2.38
CA ARG A 165 -20.94 -7.47 3.06
C ARG A 165 -20.08 -6.60 3.98
N LEU A 166 -19.66 -7.16 5.10
CA LEU A 166 -18.67 -6.53 5.96
C LEU A 166 -17.29 -6.56 5.29
N VAL A 167 -16.68 -5.39 5.14
CA VAL A 167 -15.38 -5.22 4.48
C VAL A 167 -14.37 -4.68 5.48
N LEU A 168 -13.24 -5.36 5.60
CA LEU A 168 -12.04 -4.81 6.23
C LEU A 168 -11.04 -4.43 5.13
N TYR A 169 -10.60 -3.18 5.13
CA TYR A 169 -9.53 -2.74 4.24
C TYR A 169 -8.34 -2.23 5.05
N SER A 170 -7.17 -2.85 4.86
CA SER A 170 -5.92 -2.41 5.50
C SER A 170 -4.92 -1.88 4.47
N GLY A 171 -4.24 -0.79 4.81
CA GLY A 171 -3.25 -0.17 3.93
C GLY A 171 -2.49 0.93 4.65
N THR A 172 -1.66 1.66 3.94
CA THR A 172 -1.05 2.89 4.46
C THR A 172 -2.08 4.02 4.52
N ALA A 173 -1.83 5.05 5.32
CA ALA A 173 -2.77 6.17 5.50
C ALA A 173 -3.20 6.80 4.16
N CYS A 174 -2.26 6.96 3.20
CA CYS A 174 -2.58 7.47 1.88
C CYS A 174 -3.48 6.53 1.05
N GLN A 175 -3.35 5.22 1.22
CA GLN A 175 -4.21 4.22 0.55
C GLN A 175 -5.61 4.20 1.18
N ILE A 176 -5.71 4.31 2.49
CA ILE A 176 -7.00 4.39 3.18
C ILE A 176 -7.75 5.68 2.83
N GLU A 177 -7.07 6.82 2.75
CA GLU A 177 -7.68 8.07 2.32
C GLU A 177 -8.11 8.00 0.85
N ALA A 178 -7.28 7.40 -0.02
CA ALA A 178 -7.62 7.13 -1.41
C ALA A 178 -8.88 6.27 -1.55
N LEU A 179 -8.97 5.17 -0.78
CA LEU A 179 -10.18 4.34 -0.73
C LEU A 179 -11.41 5.17 -0.38
N LYS A 180 -11.35 5.95 0.71
CA LYS A 180 -12.48 6.78 1.16
C LYS A 180 -12.93 7.79 0.11
N ASN A 181 -11.95 8.42 -0.57
CA ASN A 181 -12.25 9.36 -1.64
C ASN A 181 -12.89 8.67 -2.86
N VAL A 182 -12.43 7.46 -3.22
CA VAL A 182 -13.05 6.65 -4.29
C VAL A 182 -14.47 6.23 -3.93
N LEU A 183 -14.70 5.82 -2.69
CA LEU A 183 -16.03 5.44 -2.18
C LEU A 183 -17.00 6.63 -2.19
N GLY A 184 -16.52 7.84 -1.93
CA GLY A 184 -17.30 9.09 -1.99
C GLY A 184 -18.40 9.25 -0.96
N ARG A 185 -18.58 8.28 -0.07
CA ARG A 185 -19.51 8.27 1.07
C ARG A 185 -19.03 7.33 2.17
N GLU A 186 -19.56 7.48 3.36
CA GLU A 186 -19.35 6.54 4.45
C GLU A 186 -20.19 5.26 4.28
N TYR A 187 -19.69 4.15 4.78
CA TYR A 187 -20.34 2.85 4.80
C TYR A 187 -20.21 2.26 6.21
N GLU A 188 -21.35 1.90 6.83
CA GLU A 188 -21.40 1.30 8.17
C GLU A 188 -20.74 -0.10 8.21
N ASN A 189 -20.72 -0.79 7.08
CA ASN A 189 -20.12 -2.11 6.91
C ASN A 189 -18.66 -2.05 6.43
N LEU A 190 -17.97 -0.90 6.58
CA LEU A 190 -16.55 -0.74 6.29
C LEU A 190 -15.74 -0.53 7.56
N ILE A 191 -14.75 -1.39 7.77
CA ILE A 191 -13.68 -1.21 8.76
C ILE A 191 -12.40 -0.87 8.02
N THR A 192 -11.70 0.18 8.44
CA THR A 192 -10.39 0.53 7.87
C THR A 192 -9.31 0.44 8.92
N ILE A 193 -8.16 -0.14 8.55
CA ILE A 193 -6.94 -0.14 9.37
C ILE A 193 -5.85 0.54 8.57
N ASP A 194 -5.42 1.71 9.00
CA ASP A 194 -4.23 2.34 8.46
C ASP A 194 -2.99 1.95 9.25
N ILE A 195 -1.90 1.75 8.52
CA ILE A 195 -0.60 1.36 9.06
C ILE A 195 0.30 2.57 9.05
N LEU A 196 0.93 2.86 10.18
CA LEU A 196 1.90 3.94 10.28
C LEU A 196 3.04 3.68 9.27
N CYS A 197 3.18 4.60 8.33
CA CYS A 197 4.14 4.50 7.23
C CYS A 197 5.17 5.62 7.32
N HIS A 198 6.45 5.25 7.27
CA HIS A 198 7.58 6.19 7.24
C HIS A 198 8.17 6.37 5.84
N GLY A 199 7.61 5.68 4.85
CA GLY A 199 8.08 5.62 3.48
C GLY A 199 8.22 4.18 3.00
N VAL A 200 8.46 4.02 1.71
CA VAL A 200 8.63 2.71 1.06
C VAL A 200 9.68 2.80 -0.04
N PRO A 201 10.50 1.77 -0.25
CA PRO A 201 11.36 1.68 -1.43
C PRO A 201 10.52 1.48 -2.69
N SER A 202 11.09 1.84 -3.83
CA SER A 202 10.44 1.58 -5.11
C SER A 202 10.44 0.09 -5.46
N PRO A 203 9.46 -0.39 -6.23
CA PRO A 203 9.45 -1.75 -6.77
C PRO A 203 10.73 -2.12 -7.53
N LYS A 204 11.32 -1.18 -8.27
CA LYS A 204 12.57 -1.40 -9.01
C LYS A 204 13.77 -1.62 -8.09
N LEU A 205 13.88 -0.86 -7.00
CA LEU A 205 14.95 -1.04 -6.02
C LEU A 205 14.81 -2.40 -5.32
N TRP A 206 13.58 -2.74 -4.94
CA TRP A 206 13.27 -4.04 -4.34
C TRP A 206 13.65 -5.21 -5.25
N LYS A 207 13.29 -5.14 -6.54
CA LYS A 207 13.68 -6.17 -7.50
C LYS A 207 15.20 -6.34 -7.60
N LYS A 208 15.96 -5.24 -7.64
CA LYS A 208 17.42 -5.29 -7.63
C LYS A 208 17.97 -5.96 -6.36
N TYR A 209 17.34 -5.70 -5.21
CA TYR A 209 17.71 -6.36 -3.96
C TYR A 209 17.45 -7.87 -4.03
N LEU A 210 16.29 -8.29 -4.53
CA LEU A 210 15.98 -9.71 -4.73
C LEU A 210 16.97 -10.37 -5.69
N ASP A 211 17.19 -9.79 -6.87
CA ASP A 211 18.14 -10.31 -7.88
C ASP A 211 19.56 -10.48 -7.29
N TYR A 212 19.98 -9.54 -6.43
CA TYR A 212 21.25 -9.64 -5.72
C TYR A 212 21.26 -10.82 -4.74
N GLN A 213 20.24 -10.98 -3.90
CA GLN A 213 20.16 -12.06 -2.91
C GLN A 213 20.07 -13.45 -3.59
N GLU A 214 19.25 -13.56 -4.65
CA GLU A 214 19.09 -14.78 -5.43
C GLU A 214 20.40 -15.19 -6.11
N LYS A 215 21.15 -14.21 -6.63
CA LYS A 215 22.50 -14.47 -7.20
C LYS A 215 23.47 -14.98 -6.14
N GLN A 216 23.44 -14.44 -4.92
CA GLN A 216 24.30 -14.91 -3.82
C GLN A 216 23.92 -16.33 -3.36
N ALA A 217 22.63 -16.62 -3.31
CA ALA A 217 22.13 -17.93 -2.89
C ALA A 217 22.25 -19.00 -3.99
N GLY A 218 22.25 -18.58 -5.27
CA GLY A 218 22.17 -19.44 -6.44
C GLY A 218 20.78 -20.07 -6.61
N SER A 219 19.70 -19.40 -6.16
CA SER A 219 18.34 -19.92 -6.14
C SER A 219 17.33 -18.80 -5.96
N ALA A 220 16.10 -18.98 -6.44
CA ALA A 220 15.01 -18.04 -6.25
C ALA A 220 14.56 -17.94 -4.79
N VAL A 221 14.06 -16.75 -4.41
CA VAL A 221 13.44 -16.51 -3.11
C VAL A 221 12.03 -17.09 -3.10
N ARG A 222 11.77 -17.98 -2.14
CA ARG A 222 10.46 -18.62 -1.94
C ARG A 222 9.59 -17.88 -0.92
N LYS A 223 10.20 -17.32 0.13
CA LYS A 223 9.47 -16.67 1.23
C LYS A 223 10.28 -15.53 1.83
N ILE A 224 9.56 -14.49 2.24
CA ILE A 224 10.13 -13.30 2.84
C ILE A 224 9.42 -12.99 4.16
N SER A 225 10.20 -12.65 5.18
CA SER A 225 9.71 -12.07 6.42
C SER A 225 10.55 -10.86 6.79
N PHE A 226 9.95 -9.67 6.81
CA PHE A 226 10.63 -8.44 7.23
C PHE A 226 10.72 -8.29 8.76
N ARG A 227 9.97 -9.09 9.48
CA ARG A 227 9.95 -9.05 10.95
C ARG A 227 10.00 -10.47 11.53
N ASP A 228 10.97 -11.25 11.07
CA ASP A 228 11.24 -12.56 11.66
C ASP A 228 11.67 -12.40 13.13
N LYS A 229 11.03 -13.14 14.02
CA LYS A 229 11.20 -13.05 15.46
C LYS A 229 12.01 -14.21 16.05
N SER A 230 12.69 -14.99 15.24
CA SER A 230 13.51 -16.12 15.69
C SER A 230 14.60 -15.70 16.69
N LYS A 231 15.10 -14.46 16.58
CA LYS A 231 16.05 -13.86 17.51
C LYS A 231 15.39 -13.05 18.65
N GLY A 232 14.07 -13.07 18.75
CA GLY A 232 13.30 -12.37 19.76
C GLY A 232 12.48 -11.18 19.23
N TRP A 233 11.62 -10.64 20.08
CA TRP A 233 10.67 -9.60 19.71
C TRP A 233 11.34 -8.26 19.38
N ARG A 234 12.42 -7.92 20.09
CA ARG A 234 13.14 -6.63 19.93
C ARG A 234 14.23 -6.68 18.87
N LEU A 235 14.74 -7.88 18.55
CA LEU A 235 15.82 -8.12 17.58
C LEU A 235 15.25 -8.83 16.34
N PHE A 236 14.19 -8.28 15.76
CA PHE A 236 13.61 -8.86 14.56
C PHE A 236 14.55 -8.69 13.36
N SER A 237 14.48 -9.67 12.47
CA SER A 237 15.38 -9.80 11.32
C SER A 237 14.60 -9.78 10.01
N VAL A 238 15.28 -9.42 8.92
CA VAL A 238 14.84 -9.77 7.58
C VAL A 238 15.29 -11.20 7.31
N LYS A 239 14.33 -12.07 6.97
CA LYS A 239 14.58 -13.46 6.63
C LYS A 239 14.09 -13.74 5.22
N LEU A 240 14.97 -14.33 4.39
CA LEU A 240 14.64 -14.88 3.08
C LEU A 240 14.87 -16.39 3.11
N GLU A 241 13.90 -17.13 2.59
CA GLU A 241 14.00 -18.58 2.38
C GLU A 241 14.07 -18.83 0.87
N PHE A 242 15.04 -19.63 0.42
CA PHE A 242 15.27 -19.93 -0.99
C PHE A 242 14.78 -21.33 -1.35
N ASP A 243 14.48 -21.59 -2.64
CA ASP A 243 14.00 -22.89 -3.11
C ASP A 243 15.00 -24.03 -2.88
N ASN A 244 16.32 -23.72 -2.86
CA ASN A 244 17.36 -24.70 -2.57
C ASN A 244 17.55 -25.01 -1.07
N GLY A 245 16.66 -24.49 -0.21
CA GLY A 245 16.69 -24.70 1.24
C GLY A 245 17.68 -23.82 2.00
N LYS A 246 18.43 -22.93 1.32
CA LYS A 246 19.25 -21.94 2.01
C LYS A 246 18.37 -20.88 2.67
N GLU A 247 18.90 -20.24 3.70
CA GLU A 247 18.26 -19.12 4.38
C GLU A 247 19.24 -17.95 4.49
N TYR A 248 18.69 -16.75 4.33
CA TYR A 248 19.36 -15.49 4.66
C TYR A 248 18.62 -14.87 5.83
N CYS A 249 19.31 -14.49 6.89
CA CYS A 249 18.70 -13.88 8.06
C CYS A 249 19.66 -12.85 8.65
N LYS A 250 19.33 -11.57 8.53
CA LYS A 250 20.08 -10.46 9.12
C LYS A 250 19.17 -9.55 9.92
N ASP A 251 19.73 -8.96 10.98
CA ASP A 251 19.00 -7.95 11.73
C ASP A 251 18.88 -6.64 10.92
N LEU A 252 18.03 -5.76 11.41
CA LEU A 252 17.70 -4.51 10.71
C LEU A 252 18.89 -3.58 10.48
N ASN A 253 19.91 -3.64 11.34
CA ASN A 253 21.06 -2.76 11.24
C ASN A 253 22.08 -3.27 10.23
N GLU A 254 22.04 -4.57 9.93
CA GLU A 254 22.95 -5.25 9.03
C GLU A 254 22.38 -5.44 7.61
N ASP A 255 21.05 -5.38 7.48
CA ASP A 255 20.40 -5.59 6.18
C ASP A 255 20.16 -4.27 5.45
N ILE A 256 20.67 -4.21 4.21
CA ILE A 256 20.57 -3.01 3.38
C ILE A 256 19.13 -2.68 2.97
N SER A 257 18.21 -3.67 2.88
CA SER A 257 16.82 -3.42 2.50
C SER A 257 16.10 -2.55 3.53
N VAL A 258 16.48 -2.65 4.79
CA VAL A 258 15.86 -1.86 5.87
C VAL A 258 16.38 -0.43 5.89
N SER A 259 17.64 -0.20 5.53
CA SER A 259 18.21 1.14 5.40
C SER A 259 17.44 1.99 4.39
N TYR A 260 16.83 1.37 3.37
CA TYR A 260 16.01 2.05 2.37
C TYR A 260 14.56 2.31 2.80
N THR A 261 14.05 1.66 3.84
CA THR A 261 12.67 1.91 4.33
C THR A 261 12.54 3.27 5.03
N HIS A 262 13.65 3.92 5.36
CA HIS A 262 13.67 5.29 5.89
C HIS A 262 13.66 6.34 4.79
N LEU A 263 13.90 5.96 3.53
CA LEU A 263 13.74 6.85 2.39
C LEU A 263 12.24 6.95 2.08
N ARG A 264 11.71 8.15 2.17
CA ARG A 264 10.36 8.42 1.65
C ARG A 264 10.35 8.14 0.16
N ALA A 265 9.18 7.77 -0.38
CA ALA A 265 8.97 7.51 -1.80
C ALA A 265 9.53 8.60 -2.75
N HIS A 266 10.01 9.70 -2.24
CA HIS A 266 10.42 10.90 -2.98
C HIS A 266 11.68 11.58 -2.43
N GLU A 267 12.40 10.96 -1.51
CA GLU A 267 13.72 11.47 -1.09
C GLU A 267 14.79 10.84 -1.96
N THR A 268 15.43 11.65 -2.78
CA THR A 268 16.62 11.26 -3.52
C THR A 268 17.82 11.25 -2.58
N LEU A 269 18.86 10.46 -2.89
CA LEU A 269 20.17 10.50 -2.20
C LEU A 269 20.79 11.91 -2.12
N ALA A 270 20.30 12.85 -2.94
CA ALA A 270 20.72 14.25 -2.91
C ALA A 270 20.09 15.06 -1.75
N ASN A 271 19.08 14.52 -1.07
CA ASN A 271 18.39 15.18 0.04
C ASN A 271 18.81 14.59 1.42
N LEU A 272 19.73 13.66 1.45
CA LEU A 272 20.43 13.16 2.62
C LEU A 272 21.80 13.82 2.74
#